data_d25699fd2d6ca0eea11f0feafb64ec58
#
_entry.id   d25699fd2d6ca0eea11f0feafb64ec58
#
_cell.length_a   1.000
_cell.length_b   1.000
_cell.length_c   1.000
_cell.angle_alpha   90.00
_cell.angle_beta   90.00
_cell.angle_gamma   90.00
#
_symmetry.space_group_name_H-M   'P 1'
#
loop_
_entity.id
_entity.type
_entity.pdbx_description
1 polymer ?
#
loop_
_entity_poly.entity_id
_entity_poly.type
_entity_poly.pdbx_seq_one_letter_code
_entity_poly.pdbx_strand_id
1 'polypeptide(L)'
;KNIKRERKQVQGAGITFEHLPGELLTEEDVLFFYRCYRNTYQNHYSSPYLNQLFFQEWAQQMPNHLHLIVAKREGQAIACALLVIDRELSKAYGRYWGCVEQHPCLHFETAFYQAIDYCIREGIQTLEGGAQGEHKMARGFMPTTVSSYHHLSDPRFAAAVARFLERERQGIGQYLDELAEHSPMRHDPNSISFGRIELDALK
;
A
#
# COMPACT_ATOMS: atom_id res chain seq x y z
N LYS A 1 15.55 -13.85 -3.18
CA LYS A 1 15.35 -14.86 -4.25
C LYS A 1 13.89 -14.90 -4.74
N ASN A 2 12.92 -14.86 -3.85
CA ASN A 2 11.48 -14.90 -4.19
C ASN A 2 11.02 -13.67 -5.00
N ILE A 3 11.37 -12.45 -4.60
CA ILE A 3 11.01 -11.21 -5.29
C ILE A 3 11.45 -11.24 -6.77
N LYS A 4 12.70 -11.66 -7.05
CA LYS A 4 13.18 -11.78 -8.43
C LYS A 4 12.37 -12.79 -9.27
N ARG A 5 11.90 -13.89 -8.65
CA ARG A 5 11.05 -14.88 -9.32
C ARG A 5 9.66 -14.30 -9.61
N GLU A 6 9.05 -13.62 -8.64
CA GLU A 6 7.74 -12.96 -8.78
C GLU A 6 7.76 -11.92 -9.90
N ARG A 7 8.77 -11.02 -9.91
CA ARG A 7 8.95 -10.03 -10.97
C ARG A 7 9.14 -10.66 -12.34
N LYS A 8 9.96 -11.72 -12.46
CA LYS A 8 10.14 -12.46 -13.72
C LYS A 8 8.86 -13.11 -14.21
N GLN A 9 8.01 -13.59 -13.31
CA GLN A 9 6.74 -14.21 -13.67
C GLN A 9 5.79 -13.20 -14.31
N VAL A 10 5.69 -11.99 -13.75
CA VAL A 10 4.87 -10.91 -14.31
C VAL A 10 5.43 -10.43 -15.65
N GLN A 11 6.74 -10.23 -15.75
CA GLN A 11 7.40 -9.87 -17.01
C GLN A 11 7.21 -10.92 -18.10
N GLY A 12 7.32 -12.21 -17.73
CA GLY A 12 7.11 -13.32 -18.65
C GLY A 12 5.67 -13.46 -19.16
N ALA A 13 4.71 -12.86 -18.48
CA ALA A 13 3.31 -12.75 -18.93
C ALA A 13 3.08 -11.59 -19.92
N GLY A 14 4.13 -10.86 -20.34
CA GLY A 14 4.04 -9.73 -21.25
C GLY A 14 3.40 -8.48 -20.63
N ILE A 15 3.44 -8.37 -19.30
CA ILE A 15 2.86 -7.23 -18.58
C ILE A 15 3.92 -6.12 -18.43
N THR A 16 3.52 -4.92 -18.81
CA THR A 16 4.30 -3.68 -18.68
C THR A 16 3.63 -2.72 -17.70
N PHE A 17 4.38 -1.72 -17.24
CA PHE A 17 3.88 -0.77 -16.24
C PHE A 17 4.06 0.66 -16.73
N GLU A 18 3.04 1.47 -16.51
CA GLU A 18 3.02 2.89 -16.74
C GLU A 18 2.81 3.62 -15.42
N HIS A 19 3.55 4.71 -15.23
CA HIS A 19 3.47 5.56 -14.06
C HIS A 19 2.86 6.90 -14.44
N LEU A 20 1.70 7.21 -13.89
CA LEU A 20 0.93 8.40 -14.19
C LEU A 20 0.91 9.33 -12.97
N PRO A 21 1.64 10.46 -12.99
CA PRO A 21 1.46 11.51 -12.00
C PRO A 21 0.02 12.02 -12.02
N GLY A 22 -0.49 12.45 -10.86
CA GLY A 22 -1.87 12.87 -10.74
C GLY A 22 -2.25 14.05 -11.65
N GLU A 23 -1.29 14.92 -11.99
CA GLU A 23 -1.47 16.05 -12.92
C GLU A 23 -1.71 15.60 -14.36
N LEU A 24 -1.33 14.38 -14.70
CA LEU A 24 -1.51 13.79 -16.03
C LEU A 24 -2.66 12.79 -16.11
N LEU A 25 -3.37 12.54 -14.99
CA LEU A 25 -4.51 11.64 -14.98
C LEU A 25 -5.65 12.21 -15.82
N THR A 26 -6.09 11.41 -16.80
CA THR A 26 -7.29 11.69 -17.56
C THR A 26 -8.54 11.19 -16.82
N GLU A 27 -9.72 11.63 -17.25
CA GLU A 27 -10.98 11.09 -16.75
C GLU A 27 -11.05 9.56 -16.98
N GLU A 28 -10.56 9.07 -18.10
CA GLU A 28 -10.55 7.65 -18.44
C GLU A 28 -9.67 6.83 -17.47
N ASP A 29 -8.51 7.37 -17.04
CA ASP A 29 -7.65 6.74 -16.04
C ASP A 29 -8.34 6.63 -14.69
N VAL A 30 -9.05 7.68 -14.26
CA VAL A 30 -9.81 7.69 -13.00
C VAL A 30 -10.99 6.70 -13.08
N LEU A 31 -11.66 6.59 -14.20
CA LEU A 31 -12.73 5.61 -14.43
C LEU A 31 -12.19 4.17 -14.42
N PHE A 32 -11.04 3.94 -15.06
CA PHE A 32 -10.38 2.64 -15.02
C PHE A 32 -9.98 2.27 -13.58
N PHE A 33 -9.36 3.20 -12.86
CA PHE A 33 -9.04 3.00 -11.45
C PHE A 33 -10.27 2.65 -10.62
N TYR A 34 -11.37 3.42 -10.77
CA TYR A 34 -12.60 3.16 -10.03
C TYR A 34 -13.20 1.78 -10.34
N ARG A 35 -13.12 1.32 -11.58
CA ARG A 35 -13.52 -0.04 -11.97
C ARG A 35 -12.69 -1.10 -11.24
N CYS A 36 -11.38 -0.94 -11.18
CA CYS A 36 -10.49 -1.82 -10.44
C CYS A 36 -10.79 -1.81 -8.93
N TYR A 37 -11.00 -0.62 -8.35
CA TYR A 37 -11.37 -0.43 -6.96
C TYR A 37 -12.68 -1.19 -6.61
N ARG A 38 -13.72 -1.03 -7.40
CA ARG A 38 -14.99 -1.76 -7.23
C ARG A 38 -14.80 -3.28 -7.30
N ASN A 39 -14.02 -3.77 -8.25
CA ASN A 39 -13.77 -5.20 -8.40
C ASN A 39 -13.13 -5.80 -7.13
N THR A 40 -12.22 -5.08 -6.49
CA THR A 40 -11.61 -5.53 -5.24
C THR A 40 -12.68 -5.75 -4.15
N TYR A 41 -13.61 -4.82 -3.99
CA TYR A 41 -14.71 -4.98 -3.03
C TYR A 41 -15.66 -6.12 -3.39
N GLN A 42 -16.03 -6.23 -4.66
CA GLN A 42 -16.89 -7.31 -5.14
C GLN A 42 -16.29 -8.70 -4.90
N ASN A 43 -15.00 -8.86 -5.12
CA ASN A 43 -14.26 -10.10 -4.85
C ASN A 43 -14.22 -10.46 -3.37
N HIS A 44 -14.40 -9.50 -2.48
CA HIS A 44 -14.50 -9.67 -1.02
C HIS A 44 -15.95 -9.64 -0.49
N TYR A 45 -16.95 -9.77 -1.37
CA TYR A 45 -18.38 -9.74 -1.01
C TYR A 45 -18.78 -8.53 -0.19
N SER A 46 -18.16 -7.38 -0.46
CA SER A 46 -18.39 -6.11 0.23
C SER A 46 -18.73 -4.98 -0.75
N SER A 47 -19.27 -3.89 -0.23
CA SER A 47 -19.58 -2.70 -1.04
C SER A 47 -18.51 -1.63 -0.86
N PRO A 48 -18.09 -0.95 -1.93
CA PRO A 48 -17.18 0.17 -1.83
C PRO A 48 -17.83 1.32 -1.05
N TYR A 49 -17.11 1.91 -0.10
CA TYR A 49 -17.60 3.04 0.69
C TYR A 49 -17.37 4.41 0.03
N LEU A 50 -16.49 4.48 -0.97
CA LEU A 50 -16.27 5.68 -1.78
C LEU A 50 -16.88 5.48 -3.16
N ASN A 51 -17.47 6.53 -3.70
CA ASN A 51 -18.07 6.54 -5.03
C ASN A 51 -17.12 7.09 -6.09
N GLN A 52 -17.52 7.02 -7.35
CA GLN A 52 -16.72 7.50 -8.47
C GLN A 52 -16.46 9.00 -8.40
N LEU A 53 -17.46 9.79 -8.02
CA LEU A 53 -17.36 11.24 -7.93
C LEU A 53 -16.26 11.66 -6.94
N PHE A 54 -16.13 10.96 -5.80
CA PHE A 54 -15.04 11.22 -4.86
C PHE A 54 -13.66 11.14 -5.52
N PHE A 55 -13.41 10.11 -6.34
CA PHE A 55 -12.11 9.94 -7.00
C PHE A 55 -11.88 10.95 -8.11
N GLN A 56 -12.93 11.36 -8.82
CA GLN A 56 -12.87 12.41 -9.84
C GLN A 56 -12.52 13.76 -9.18
N GLU A 57 -13.22 14.12 -8.10
CA GLU A 57 -12.94 15.35 -7.36
C GLU A 57 -11.55 15.31 -6.72
N TRP A 58 -11.13 14.16 -6.18
CA TRP A 58 -9.81 14.03 -5.59
C TRP A 58 -8.69 14.23 -6.61
N ALA A 59 -8.81 13.65 -7.81
CA ALA A 59 -7.86 13.85 -8.90
C ALA A 59 -7.82 15.31 -9.39
N GLN A 60 -8.95 16.03 -9.36
CA GLN A 60 -9.02 17.44 -9.76
C GLN A 60 -8.47 18.39 -8.69
N GLN A 61 -8.77 18.12 -7.41
CA GLN A 61 -8.45 19.05 -6.32
C GLN A 61 -7.06 18.84 -5.73
N MET A 62 -6.53 17.63 -5.81
CA MET A 62 -5.24 17.25 -5.21
C MET A 62 -4.35 16.46 -6.17
N PRO A 63 -4.19 16.87 -7.45
CA PRO A 63 -3.44 16.10 -8.43
C PRO A 63 -1.98 15.87 -8.01
N ASN A 64 -1.32 16.87 -7.43
CA ASN A 64 0.08 16.80 -6.99
C ASN A 64 0.34 15.75 -5.89
N HIS A 65 -0.72 15.25 -5.26
CA HIS A 65 -0.65 14.25 -4.21
C HIS A 65 -0.97 12.83 -4.68
N LEU A 66 -1.25 12.63 -5.96
CA LEU A 66 -1.63 11.34 -6.51
C LEU A 66 -0.59 10.78 -7.48
N HIS A 67 -0.43 9.48 -7.45
CA HIS A 67 0.36 8.75 -8.43
C HIS A 67 -0.30 7.41 -8.72
N LEU A 68 -0.66 7.17 -9.97
CA LEU A 68 -1.30 5.94 -10.42
C LEU A 68 -0.29 5.07 -11.17
N ILE A 69 -0.15 3.82 -10.72
CA ILE A 69 0.63 2.79 -11.40
C ILE A 69 -0.35 1.91 -12.15
N VAL A 70 -0.21 1.84 -13.47
CA VAL A 70 -1.10 1.05 -14.34
C VAL A 70 -0.32 -0.12 -14.94
N ALA A 71 -0.81 -1.33 -14.72
CA ALA A 71 -0.32 -2.54 -15.39
C ALA A 71 -1.06 -2.73 -16.72
N LYS A 72 -0.31 -2.93 -17.80
CA LYS A 72 -0.84 -3.14 -19.15
C LYS A 72 -0.37 -4.47 -19.71
N ARG A 73 -1.27 -5.14 -20.44
CA ARG A 73 -0.96 -6.33 -21.23
C ARG A 73 -1.53 -6.15 -22.63
N GLU A 74 -0.71 -6.41 -23.64
CA GLU A 74 -1.11 -6.20 -25.05
C GLU A 74 -1.67 -4.78 -25.32
N GLY A 75 -1.09 -3.77 -24.61
CA GLY A 75 -1.53 -2.38 -24.69
C GLY A 75 -2.80 -2.03 -23.88
N GLN A 76 -3.50 -3.01 -23.30
CA GLN A 76 -4.71 -2.80 -22.52
C GLN A 76 -4.40 -2.71 -21.02
N ALA A 77 -5.01 -1.76 -20.32
CA ALA A 77 -4.92 -1.63 -18.86
C ALA A 77 -5.67 -2.79 -18.18
N ILE A 78 -4.97 -3.53 -17.32
CA ILE A 78 -5.50 -4.73 -16.65
C ILE A 78 -5.55 -4.62 -15.12
N ALA A 79 -4.72 -3.78 -14.52
CA ALA A 79 -4.68 -3.55 -13.08
C ALA A 79 -4.09 -2.18 -12.78
N CYS A 80 -4.31 -1.68 -11.57
CA CYS A 80 -3.67 -0.45 -11.10
C CYS A 80 -3.49 -0.43 -9.58
N ALA A 81 -2.56 0.44 -9.14
CA ALA A 81 -2.35 0.79 -7.75
C ALA A 81 -2.25 2.31 -7.61
N LEU A 82 -2.94 2.87 -6.62
CA LEU A 82 -2.93 4.29 -6.31
C LEU A 82 -2.06 4.55 -5.10
N LEU A 83 -1.10 5.46 -5.25
CA LEU A 83 -0.30 6.03 -4.17
C LEU A 83 -0.78 7.45 -3.87
N VAL A 84 -0.72 7.81 -2.59
CA VAL A 84 -0.81 9.20 -2.14
C VAL A 84 0.58 9.66 -1.77
N ILE A 85 0.98 10.83 -2.25
CA ILE A 85 2.32 11.36 -2.10
C ILE A 85 2.27 12.61 -1.22
N ASP A 86 3.03 12.61 -0.15
CA ASP A 86 3.34 13.76 0.68
C ASP A 86 4.78 14.19 0.41
N ARG A 87 4.94 15.23 -0.39
CA ARG A 87 6.28 15.72 -0.80
C ARG A 87 6.97 16.48 0.34
N GLU A 88 6.22 17.12 1.24
CA GLU A 88 6.78 17.85 2.39
C GLU A 88 7.40 16.89 3.40
N LEU A 89 6.71 15.78 3.69
CA LEU A 89 7.19 14.74 4.57
C LEU A 89 8.06 13.69 3.86
N SER A 90 8.25 13.81 2.55
CA SER A 90 8.95 12.83 1.72
C SER A 90 8.40 11.41 1.88
N LYS A 91 7.06 11.28 1.84
CA LYS A 91 6.34 10.02 2.08
C LYS A 91 5.42 9.64 0.93
N ALA A 92 5.29 8.34 0.70
CA ALA A 92 4.27 7.76 -0.15
C ALA A 92 3.43 6.77 0.66
N TYR A 93 2.13 6.72 0.36
CA TYR A 93 1.17 5.84 1.00
C TYR A 93 0.51 4.97 -0.07
N GLY A 94 0.70 3.65 -0.01
CA GLY A 94 -0.06 2.69 -0.80
C GLY A 94 -1.51 2.64 -0.31
N ARG A 95 -2.46 3.10 -1.15
CA ARG A 95 -3.86 3.25 -0.72
C ARG A 95 -4.78 2.20 -1.30
N TYR A 96 -4.80 2.06 -2.60
CA TYR A 96 -5.76 1.19 -3.28
C TYR A 96 -5.07 0.40 -4.38
N TRP A 97 -5.51 -0.83 -4.53
CA TRP A 97 -5.13 -1.73 -5.60
C TRP A 97 -6.39 -2.40 -6.15
N GLY A 98 -6.38 -2.71 -7.44
CA GLY A 98 -7.38 -3.57 -8.05
C GLY A 98 -7.00 -4.00 -9.45
N CYS A 99 -7.71 -4.97 -9.98
CA CYS A 99 -7.50 -5.49 -11.32
C CYS A 99 -8.81 -5.88 -12.00
N VAL A 100 -8.79 -5.87 -13.31
CA VAL A 100 -9.86 -6.42 -14.17
C VAL A 100 -9.45 -7.77 -14.78
N GLU A 101 -8.14 -8.05 -14.80
CA GLU A 101 -7.56 -9.32 -15.22
C GLU A 101 -6.57 -9.80 -14.16
N GLN A 102 -6.70 -11.06 -13.72
CA GLN A 102 -5.85 -11.60 -12.66
C GLN A 102 -4.65 -12.35 -13.24
N HIS A 103 -3.47 -12.06 -12.70
CA HIS A 103 -2.23 -12.78 -12.98
C HIS A 103 -1.48 -13.11 -11.68
N PRO A 104 -0.77 -14.23 -11.63
CA PRO A 104 0.09 -14.56 -10.50
C PRO A 104 1.12 -13.45 -10.23
N CYS A 105 1.24 -13.04 -8.98
CA CYS A 105 2.16 -12.00 -8.50
C CYS A 105 1.88 -10.57 -9.01
N LEU A 106 0.85 -10.33 -9.82
CA LEU A 106 0.53 -9.00 -10.36
C LEU A 106 0.28 -7.97 -9.25
N HIS A 107 -0.44 -8.36 -8.19
CA HIS A 107 -0.65 -7.50 -7.03
C HIS A 107 0.66 -7.04 -6.41
N PHE A 108 1.60 -7.96 -6.19
CA PHE A 108 2.88 -7.63 -5.57
C PHE A 108 3.75 -6.75 -6.48
N GLU A 109 3.76 -7.05 -7.77
CA GLU A 109 4.50 -6.21 -8.72
C GLU A 109 3.93 -4.80 -8.76
N THR A 110 2.61 -4.66 -8.96
CA THR A 110 1.98 -3.34 -9.16
C THR A 110 1.97 -2.52 -7.87
N ALA A 111 1.52 -3.10 -6.75
CA ALA A 111 1.27 -2.35 -5.51
C ALA A 111 2.53 -2.17 -4.64
N PHE A 112 3.54 -3.05 -4.78
CA PHE A 112 4.74 -2.97 -3.94
C PHE A 112 6.00 -2.72 -4.77
N TYR A 113 6.36 -3.56 -5.73
CA TYR A 113 7.67 -3.43 -6.38
C TYR A 113 7.76 -2.20 -7.27
N GLN A 114 6.72 -1.90 -8.02
CA GLN A 114 6.66 -0.66 -8.83
C GLN A 114 6.58 0.59 -7.94
N ALA A 115 5.88 0.51 -6.80
CA ALA A 115 5.82 1.60 -5.83
C ALA A 115 7.19 1.86 -5.18
N ILE A 116 7.94 0.80 -4.82
CA ILE A 116 9.30 0.91 -4.29
C ILE A 116 10.23 1.53 -5.35
N ASP A 117 10.21 1.01 -6.59
CA ASP A 117 11.03 1.52 -7.69
C ASP A 117 10.71 3.01 -7.97
N TYR A 118 9.43 3.40 -7.90
CA TYR A 118 9.01 4.80 -8.00
C TYR A 118 9.59 5.66 -6.89
N CYS A 119 9.41 5.24 -5.63
CA CYS A 119 9.91 5.98 -4.48
C CYS A 119 11.44 6.18 -4.51
N ILE A 120 12.19 5.14 -4.90
CA ILE A 120 13.64 5.23 -5.05
C ILE A 120 14.02 6.25 -6.12
N ARG A 121 13.37 6.20 -7.28
CA ARG A 121 13.63 7.12 -8.40
C ARG A 121 13.33 8.58 -8.07
N GLU A 122 12.23 8.82 -7.33
CA GLU A 122 11.79 10.17 -6.95
C GLU A 122 12.45 10.68 -5.64
N GLY A 123 13.29 9.88 -4.99
CA GLY A 123 13.94 10.25 -3.73
C GLY A 123 13.00 10.32 -2.54
N ILE A 124 11.85 9.65 -2.60
CA ILE A 124 10.89 9.54 -1.48
C ILE A 124 11.49 8.66 -0.40
N GLN A 125 11.53 9.15 0.83
CA GLN A 125 12.23 8.50 1.93
C GLN A 125 11.44 7.36 2.57
N THR A 126 10.11 7.44 2.53
CA THR A 126 9.25 6.48 3.22
C THR A 126 8.12 6.01 2.32
N LEU A 127 7.91 4.69 2.25
CA LEU A 127 6.72 4.08 1.63
C LEU A 127 5.93 3.32 2.70
N GLU A 128 4.68 3.71 2.92
CA GLU A 128 3.75 3.02 3.82
C GLU A 128 2.83 2.09 3.02
N GLY A 129 2.89 0.80 3.32
CA GLY A 129 2.13 -0.25 2.60
C GLY A 129 0.70 -0.46 3.13
N GLY A 130 0.23 0.37 4.08
CA GLY A 130 -1.08 0.22 4.73
C GLY A 130 -1.12 -0.88 5.81
N ALA A 131 -2.25 -0.99 6.50
CA ALA A 131 -2.49 -1.98 7.53
C ALA A 131 -2.61 -3.40 6.95
N GLN A 132 -2.31 -4.41 7.78
CA GLN A 132 -2.44 -5.85 7.52
C GLN A 132 -1.48 -6.46 6.47
N GLY A 133 -1.16 -7.73 6.68
CA GLY A 133 -0.47 -8.62 5.74
C GLY A 133 0.99 -8.90 6.09
N GLU A 134 1.24 -10.01 6.78
CA GLU A 134 2.58 -10.54 7.08
C GLU A 134 3.44 -10.72 5.83
N HIS A 135 2.81 -11.01 4.67
CA HIS A 135 3.50 -11.10 3.38
C HIS A 135 4.26 -9.82 3.00
N LYS A 136 3.92 -8.66 3.58
CA LYS A 136 4.62 -7.39 3.34
C LYS A 136 6.02 -7.38 3.95
N MET A 137 6.22 -8.02 5.10
CA MET A 137 7.55 -8.13 5.73
C MET A 137 8.56 -8.81 4.80
N ALA A 138 8.18 -9.91 4.16
CA ALA A 138 9.04 -10.60 3.19
C ALA A 138 9.44 -9.71 1.99
N ARG A 139 8.82 -8.55 1.83
CA ARG A 139 9.06 -7.54 0.79
C ARG A 139 9.68 -6.26 1.34
N GLY A 140 10.10 -6.27 2.60
CA GLY A 140 10.83 -5.16 3.24
C GLY A 140 9.95 -4.15 3.97
N PHE A 141 8.62 -4.33 4.01
CA PHE A 141 7.76 -3.47 4.82
C PHE A 141 7.78 -3.91 6.28
N MET A 142 8.47 -3.15 7.10
CA MET A 142 8.56 -3.44 8.54
C MET A 142 7.29 -2.96 9.27
N PRO A 143 6.84 -3.66 10.33
CA PRO A 143 5.69 -3.25 11.11
C PRO A 143 5.97 -1.94 11.87
N THR A 144 4.94 -1.09 11.99
CA THR A 144 5.01 0.13 12.80
C THR A 144 3.78 0.24 13.67
N THR A 145 3.94 0.85 14.85
CA THR A 145 2.82 1.12 15.74
C THR A 145 1.99 2.27 15.20
N VAL A 146 0.70 2.02 15.02
CA VAL A 146 -0.30 3.03 14.66
C VAL A 146 -1.28 3.16 15.81
N SER A 147 -1.65 4.38 16.17
CA SER A 147 -2.61 4.65 17.24
C SER A 147 -3.89 5.26 16.69
N SER A 148 -5.02 4.84 17.23
CA SER A 148 -6.32 5.46 16.99
C SER A 148 -7.00 5.79 18.32
N TYR A 149 -7.83 6.84 18.31
CA TYR A 149 -8.55 7.29 19.50
C TYR A 149 -10.05 7.22 19.24
N HIS A 150 -10.77 6.61 20.16
CA HIS A 150 -12.20 6.39 20.02
C HIS A 150 -12.95 6.92 21.26
N HIS A 151 -14.07 7.62 21.05
CA HIS A 151 -14.99 7.99 22.09
C HIS A 151 -16.20 7.06 22.05
N LEU A 152 -16.56 6.48 23.20
CA LEU A 152 -17.70 5.60 23.36
C LEU A 152 -18.66 6.20 24.38
N SER A 153 -19.88 6.52 23.97
CA SER A 153 -20.86 7.25 24.78
C SER A 153 -21.47 6.38 25.90
N ASP A 154 -21.60 5.05 25.72
CA ASP A 154 -22.07 4.14 26.78
C ASP A 154 -20.91 3.78 27.71
N PRO A 155 -20.98 4.15 29.02
CA PRO A 155 -19.88 3.88 29.96
C PRO A 155 -19.60 2.39 30.17
N ARG A 156 -20.59 1.53 30.07
CA ARG A 156 -20.42 0.06 30.25
C ARG A 156 -19.66 -0.52 29.06
N PHE A 157 -20.02 -0.08 27.85
CA PHE A 157 -19.33 -0.48 26.65
C PHE A 157 -17.90 0.06 26.62
N ALA A 158 -17.73 1.34 26.99
CA ALA A 158 -16.40 1.96 27.12
C ALA A 158 -15.49 1.19 28.08
N ALA A 159 -16.01 0.79 29.27
CA ALA A 159 -15.27 0.01 30.24
C ALA A 159 -14.91 -1.41 29.73
N ALA A 160 -15.79 -2.04 28.95
CA ALA A 160 -15.51 -3.36 28.35
C ALA A 160 -14.41 -3.27 27.30
N VAL A 161 -14.47 -2.26 26.42
CA VAL A 161 -13.45 -1.99 25.39
C VAL A 161 -12.12 -1.63 26.04
N ALA A 162 -12.10 -0.79 27.08
CA ALA A 162 -10.87 -0.44 27.80
C ALA A 162 -10.15 -1.68 28.36
N ARG A 163 -10.87 -2.62 28.98
CA ARG A 163 -10.30 -3.90 29.47
C ARG A 163 -9.78 -4.79 28.33
N PHE A 164 -10.43 -4.78 27.17
CA PHE A 164 -9.95 -5.50 26.00
C PHE A 164 -8.65 -4.90 25.48
N LEU A 165 -8.59 -3.57 25.31
CA LEU A 165 -7.43 -2.85 24.81
C LEU A 165 -6.20 -2.98 25.70
N GLU A 166 -6.39 -3.08 27.04
CA GLU A 166 -5.28 -3.31 27.96
C GLU A 166 -4.59 -4.66 27.69
N ARG A 167 -5.36 -5.71 27.45
CA ARG A 167 -4.82 -7.03 27.08
C ARG A 167 -4.21 -7.04 25.68
N GLU A 168 -4.84 -6.36 24.72
CA GLU A 168 -4.35 -6.25 23.35
C GLU A 168 -2.99 -5.55 23.30
N ARG A 169 -2.81 -4.44 24.04
CA ARG A 169 -1.54 -3.71 24.13
C ARG A 169 -0.37 -4.59 24.60
N GLN A 170 -0.63 -5.46 25.58
CA GLN A 170 0.38 -6.40 26.05
C GLN A 170 0.76 -7.42 24.98
N GLY A 171 -0.22 -7.94 24.23
CA GLY A 171 0.00 -8.87 23.12
C GLY A 171 0.72 -8.24 21.93
N ILE A 172 0.42 -6.98 21.59
CA ILE A 172 1.06 -6.27 20.48
C ILE A 172 2.56 -6.07 20.73
N GLY A 173 2.97 -5.77 21.97
CA GLY A 173 4.39 -5.63 22.30
C GLY A 173 5.17 -6.92 21.98
N GLN A 174 4.70 -8.06 22.46
CA GLN A 174 5.31 -9.36 22.19
C GLN A 174 5.32 -9.70 20.69
N TYR A 175 4.23 -9.43 19.99
CA TYR A 175 4.13 -9.68 18.55
C TYR A 175 5.12 -8.83 17.73
N LEU A 176 5.34 -7.58 18.11
CA LEU A 176 6.33 -6.71 17.45
C LEU A 176 7.76 -7.23 17.67
N ASP A 177 8.07 -7.73 18.87
CA ASP A 177 9.38 -8.32 19.18
C ASP A 177 9.62 -9.58 18.33
N GLU A 178 8.63 -10.48 18.24
CA GLU A 178 8.69 -11.67 17.38
C GLU A 178 8.89 -11.30 15.90
N LEU A 179 8.19 -10.29 15.42
CA LEU A 179 8.34 -9.82 14.03
C LEU A 179 9.72 -9.20 13.78
N ALA A 180 10.28 -8.50 14.75
CA ALA A 180 11.62 -7.91 14.64
C ALA A 180 12.72 -8.98 14.49
N GLU A 181 12.59 -10.12 15.19
CA GLU A 181 13.51 -11.26 15.07
C GLU A 181 13.49 -11.89 13.66
N HIS A 182 12.37 -11.79 12.94
CA HIS A 182 12.20 -12.32 11.59
C HIS A 182 12.43 -11.29 10.49
N SER A 183 13.04 -10.15 10.80
CA SER A 183 13.32 -9.09 9.82
C SER A 183 14.15 -9.62 8.63
N PRO A 184 13.71 -9.39 7.38
CA PRO A 184 14.47 -9.76 6.19
C PRO A 184 15.66 -8.82 5.93
N MET A 185 15.75 -7.70 6.64
CA MET A 185 16.81 -6.71 6.50
C MET A 185 18.07 -7.16 7.26
N ARG A 186 19.25 -6.78 6.76
CA ARG A 186 20.48 -6.94 7.52
C ARG A 186 20.38 -6.07 8.77
N HIS A 187 20.74 -6.63 9.93
CA HIS A 187 20.85 -5.85 11.15
C HIS A 187 21.89 -4.74 10.96
N ASP A 188 21.41 -3.51 10.88
CA ASP A 188 22.21 -2.33 11.12
C ASP A 188 21.96 -1.90 12.57
N PRO A 189 22.97 -2.02 13.47
CA PRO A 189 22.79 -1.69 14.87
C PRO A 189 22.46 -0.20 15.12
N ASN A 190 22.55 0.65 14.09
CA ASN A 190 22.26 2.08 14.17
C ASN A 190 20.90 2.46 13.54
N SER A 191 20.20 1.53 12.90
CA SER A 191 18.86 1.81 12.31
C SER A 191 17.76 1.40 13.29
N ILE A 192 17.32 2.32 14.11
CA ILE A 192 16.06 2.21 14.86
C ILE A 192 14.97 2.85 13.99
N SER A 193 14.38 2.06 13.11
CA SER A 193 13.21 2.50 12.31
C SER A 193 12.28 1.34 12.09
N PHE A 194 11.20 1.33 12.85
CA PHE A 194 10.10 0.38 12.71
C PHE A 194 9.04 0.95 11.75
N GLY A 195 8.68 0.18 10.74
CA GLY A 195 7.48 0.43 9.94
C GLY A 195 7.65 1.20 8.65
N ARG A 196 8.87 1.44 8.22
CA ARG A 196 9.20 2.17 7.00
C ARG A 196 10.21 1.38 6.19
N ILE A 197 10.09 1.37 4.86
CA ILE A 197 11.26 1.17 4.04
C ILE A 197 11.99 2.51 4.05
N GLU A 198 13.10 2.61 4.76
CA GLU A 198 14.07 3.68 4.54
C GLU A 198 14.85 3.31 3.30
N LEU A 199 14.57 4.02 2.22
CA LEU A 199 15.10 3.71 0.89
C LEU A 199 16.60 3.99 0.75
N ASP A 200 17.19 4.73 1.70
CA ASP A 200 18.65 4.94 1.75
C ASP A 200 19.43 3.66 2.12
N ALA A 201 18.81 2.69 2.76
CA ALA A 201 19.41 1.39 3.06
C ALA A 201 19.48 0.43 1.85
N LEU A 202 18.86 0.80 0.72
CA LEU A 202 18.81 0.02 -0.52
C LEU A 202 19.76 0.52 -1.62
N LYS A 203 20.49 1.62 -1.36
CA LYS A 203 21.59 2.11 -2.21
C LYS A 203 22.88 1.39 -1.83
#